data_9a7e7f175378b55a8c0da06179507fab
#
_entry.id   9a7e7f175378b55a8c0da06179507fab
#
_cell.length_a   1.000
_cell.length_b   1.000
_cell.length_c   1.000
_cell.angle_alpha   90.00
_cell.angle_beta   90.00
_cell.angle_gamma   90.00
#
_symmetry.space_group_name_H-M   'P 1'
#
loop_
_entity.id
_entity.type
_entity.pdbx_description
1 polymer ?
#
loop_
_entity_poly.entity_id
_entity_poly.type
_entity_poly.pdbx_seq_one_letter_code
_entity_poly.pdbx_strand_id
1 'polypeptide(L)'
;MAKRRAAIPHYGTTMMNGTEYYRTRIRDANGKRISIYGRTPTEVYEKVQETRRQLAEETYRRESPTVKEYCEKWLLMQSAHIRATTLIDYTSKVKIHIIEPLGHMRMADVTVDDIRLALVPASKKSASVYKSVNILYKCIFKAAKESRVIDKDPTIYLTGKGGGVAQKDKIPLTDDQVEKLLDAIKGLPPYVFVMLGIYAGLRREEILGLKWDSVYLDCDAPYLTVRRAWHTENNRPVILDELKTNAAYRDIPLPDCLAECLREAKKESESDYVVANRDGDPLSYTQFKRLWQFIVTRTVKERTYYRYENGVRVKHTVHPVLGEKAAHNGKVVYSLDFEVTPHQLRHTYITNLIHASVDPKTVQYLAGHENSKITMDIYAKVKYNKPHELASAMEDIFAQWDAD
;
A
#
# COMPACT_ATOMS: atom_id res chain seq x y z
N MET A 1 -46.73 8.66 -25.24
CA MET A 1 -46.70 8.25 -26.67
C MET A 1 -46.65 6.74 -26.73
N ALA A 2 -47.70 6.09 -27.28
CA ALA A 2 -47.74 4.64 -27.44
C ALA A 2 -46.66 4.20 -28.47
N LYS A 3 -45.74 3.30 -28.08
CA LYS A 3 -44.79 2.71 -29.01
C LYS A 3 -45.57 2.00 -30.13
N ARG A 4 -45.42 2.45 -31.38
CA ARG A 4 -45.91 1.71 -32.54
C ARG A 4 -45.35 0.32 -32.51
N ARG A 5 -46.21 -0.73 -32.45
CA ARG A 5 -45.78 -2.13 -32.61
C ARG A 5 -45.14 -2.25 -33.97
N ALA A 6 -43.89 -2.78 -34.02
CA ALA A 6 -43.24 -3.05 -35.29
C ALA A 6 -44.08 -4.03 -36.11
N ALA A 7 -44.26 -3.75 -37.40
CA ALA A 7 -44.99 -4.65 -38.28
C ALA A 7 -44.24 -6.00 -38.39
N ILE A 8 -44.95 -7.10 -38.22
CA ILE A 8 -44.38 -8.43 -38.35
C ILE A 8 -44.09 -8.70 -39.84
N PRO A 9 -42.84 -9.08 -40.24
CA PRO A 9 -42.51 -9.36 -41.61
C PRO A 9 -43.29 -10.56 -42.14
N HIS A 10 -43.46 -10.65 -43.46
CA HIS A 10 -44.04 -11.82 -44.12
C HIS A 10 -42.99 -12.94 -44.16
N TYR A 11 -43.33 -14.14 -43.72
CA TYR A 11 -42.49 -15.34 -43.72
C TYR A 11 -43.03 -16.39 -44.68
N GLY A 12 -42.10 -17.07 -45.39
CA GLY A 12 -42.50 -18.20 -46.24
C GLY A 12 -42.87 -19.40 -45.39
N THR A 13 -43.73 -20.30 -45.95
CA THR A 13 -44.15 -21.53 -45.27
C THR A 13 -43.42 -22.76 -45.78
N THR A 14 -43.40 -23.81 -44.99
CA THR A 14 -42.84 -25.14 -45.32
C THR A 14 -43.61 -26.24 -44.58
N MET A 15 -43.80 -27.38 -45.24
CA MET A 15 -44.43 -28.55 -44.61
C MET A 15 -43.35 -29.40 -43.92
N MET A 16 -43.60 -29.75 -42.66
CA MET A 16 -42.77 -30.67 -41.87
C MET A 16 -43.69 -31.66 -41.14
N ASN A 17 -43.53 -32.97 -41.41
CA ASN A 17 -44.33 -34.04 -40.83
C ASN A 17 -45.86 -33.76 -40.91
N GLY A 18 -46.33 -33.35 -42.07
CA GLY A 18 -47.76 -33.07 -42.31
C GLY A 18 -48.31 -31.78 -41.67
N THR A 19 -47.46 -30.97 -41.02
CA THR A 19 -47.85 -29.69 -40.40
C THR A 19 -47.17 -28.53 -41.12
N GLU A 20 -47.91 -27.45 -41.39
CA GLU A 20 -47.36 -26.24 -41.99
C GLU A 20 -46.67 -25.36 -40.95
N TYR A 21 -45.44 -24.92 -41.25
CA TYR A 21 -44.65 -24.00 -40.43
C TYR A 21 -44.23 -22.79 -41.23
N TYR A 22 -44.22 -21.63 -40.58
CA TYR A 22 -43.55 -20.40 -41.07
C TYR A 22 -42.04 -20.55 -40.89
N ARG A 23 -41.22 -20.09 -41.85
CA ARG A 23 -39.80 -20.22 -41.87
C ARG A 23 -39.09 -18.96 -42.30
N THR A 24 -37.93 -18.71 -41.64
CA THR A 24 -36.95 -17.74 -42.09
C THR A 24 -35.54 -18.28 -41.86
N ARG A 25 -34.53 -17.55 -42.39
CA ARG A 25 -33.10 -17.87 -42.20
C ARG A 25 -32.37 -16.62 -41.80
N ILE A 26 -31.54 -16.75 -40.79
CA ILE A 26 -30.56 -15.70 -40.36
C ILE A 26 -29.15 -16.30 -40.52
N ARG A 27 -28.12 -15.41 -40.53
CA ARG A 27 -26.73 -15.85 -40.54
C ARG A 27 -26.13 -15.56 -39.17
N ASP A 28 -25.31 -16.48 -38.68
CA ASP A 28 -24.47 -16.25 -37.51
C ASP A 28 -23.23 -15.40 -37.86
N ALA A 29 -22.40 -15.07 -36.86
CA ALA A 29 -21.17 -14.30 -37.02
C ALA A 29 -20.13 -14.96 -37.95
N ASN A 30 -20.22 -16.28 -38.15
CA ASN A 30 -19.34 -17.06 -39.04
C ASN A 30 -19.94 -17.20 -40.45
N GLY A 31 -21.09 -16.57 -40.74
CA GLY A 31 -21.78 -16.67 -42.03
C GLY A 31 -22.65 -17.92 -42.22
N LYS A 32 -22.71 -18.84 -41.22
CA LYS A 32 -23.50 -20.05 -41.28
C LYS A 32 -25.00 -19.70 -41.17
N ARG A 33 -25.81 -20.34 -41.97
CA ARG A 33 -27.27 -20.12 -42.00
C ARG A 33 -27.97 -20.89 -40.89
N ILE A 34 -28.73 -20.18 -40.05
CA ILE A 34 -29.60 -20.77 -39.02
C ILE A 34 -31.04 -20.67 -39.52
N SER A 35 -31.75 -21.78 -39.61
CA SER A 35 -33.17 -21.83 -40.00
C SER A 35 -34.04 -21.73 -38.74
N ILE A 36 -35.03 -20.82 -38.76
CA ILE A 36 -35.96 -20.59 -37.65
C ILE A 36 -37.38 -20.94 -38.13
N TYR A 37 -38.08 -21.72 -37.32
CA TYR A 37 -39.42 -22.23 -37.60
C TYR A 37 -40.38 -21.84 -36.47
N GLY A 38 -41.63 -21.59 -36.82
CA GLY A 38 -42.73 -21.33 -35.87
C GLY A 38 -44.07 -21.66 -36.48
N ARG A 39 -45.08 -21.87 -35.63
CA ARG A 39 -46.45 -22.15 -36.07
C ARG A 39 -47.21 -20.93 -36.50
N THR A 40 -46.76 -19.74 -36.06
CA THR A 40 -47.35 -18.44 -36.40
C THR A 40 -46.24 -17.47 -36.82
N PRO A 41 -46.57 -16.45 -37.66
CA PRO A 41 -45.62 -15.38 -38.00
C PRO A 41 -45.05 -14.65 -36.75
N THR A 42 -45.86 -14.46 -35.72
CA THR A 42 -45.46 -13.83 -34.46
C THR A 42 -44.40 -14.68 -33.75
N GLU A 43 -44.57 -15.98 -33.67
CA GLU A 43 -43.60 -16.90 -33.04
C GLU A 43 -42.29 -16.88 -33.78
N VAL A 44 -42.30 -16.84 -35.12
CA VAL A 44 -41.06 -16.72 -35.91
C VAL A 44 -40.38 -15.42 -35.64
N TYR A 45 -41.12 -14.34 -35.59
CA TYR A 45 -40.60 -12.98 -35.31
C TYR A 45 -39.88 -12.94 -33.93
N GLU A 46 -40.54 -13.43 -32.88
CA GLU A 46 -39.99 -13.49 -31.52
C GLU A 46 -38.72 -14.33 -31.47
N LYS A 47 -38.71 -15.51 -32.08
CA LYS A 47 -37.54 -16.39 -32.18
C LYS A 47 -36.39 -15.72 -32.95
N VAL A 48 -36.68 -14.99 -34.03
CA VAL A 48 -35.68 -14.26 -34.79
C VAL A 48 -35.06 -13.15 -33.94
N GLN A 49 -35.86 -12.40 -33.20
CA GLN A 49 -35.33 -11.32 -32.34
C GLN A 49 -34.46 -11.92 -31.20
N GLU A 50 -34.91 -12.99 -30.59
CA GLU A 50 -34.14 -13.67 -29.54
C GLU A 50 -32.83 -14.27 -30.09
N THR A 51 -32.87 -14.93 -31.26
CA THR A 51 -31.62 -15.48 -31.87
C THR A 51 -30.68 -14.39 -32.27
N ARG A 52 -31.17 -13.24 -32.80
CA ARG A 52 -30.32 -12.08 -33.12
C ARG A 52 -29.68 -11.48 -31.88
N ARG A 53 -30.41 -11.42 -30.77
CA ARG A 53 -29.89 -10.95 -29.48
C ARG A 53 -28.77 -11.87 -28.99
N GLN A 54 -28.97 -13.18 -29.01
CA GLN A 54 -28.00 -14.17 -28.61
C GLN A 54 -26.72 -14.11 -29.46
N LEU A 55 -26.86 -14.00 -30.78
CA LEU A 55 -25.72 -13.85 -31.70
C LEU A 55 -24.95 -12.54 -31.49
N ALA A 56 -25.64 -11.44 -31.24
CA ALA A 56 -25.01 -10.17 -30.93
C ALA A 56 -24.24 -10.22 -29.59
N GLU A 57 -24.81 -10.89 -28.60
CA GLU A 57 -24.16 -11.09 -27.30
C GLU A 57 -22.93 -12.02 -27.41
N GLU A 58 -23.02 -13.09 -28.18
CA GLU A 58 -21.90 -13.98 -28.45
C GLU A 58 -20.75 -13.27 -29.20
N THR A 59 -21.09 -12.48 -30.21
CA THR A 59 -20.12 -11.66 -30.96
C THR A 59 -19.45 -10.63 -30.03
N TYR A 60 -20.22 -9.93 -29.22
CA TYR A 60 -19.70 -9.00 -28.24
C TYR A 60 -18.74 -9.67 -27.25
N ARG A 61 -19.08 -10.85 -26.73
CA ARG A 61 -18.17 -11.61 -25.85
C ARG A 61 -16.89 -12.01 -26.55
N ARG A 62 -16.96 -12.47 -27.81
CA ARG A 62 -15.80 -12.89 -28.61
C ARG A 62 -14.87 -11.72 -28.90
N GLU A 63 -15.38 -10.54 -29.19
CA GLU A 63 -14.61 -9.32 -29.53
C GLU A 63 -14.07 -8.58 -28.31
N SER A 64 -14.60 -8.88 -27.11
CA SER A 64 -14.10 -8.29 -25.87
C SER A 64 -12.63 -8.64 -25.64
N PRO A 65 -11.76 -7.71 -25.23
CA PRO A 65 -10.37 -8.00 -24.90
C PRO A 65 -10.27 -8.96 -23.72
N THR A 66 -9.15 -9.65 -23.61
CA THR A 66 -8.83 -10.44 -22.41
C THR A 66 -8.57 -9.50 -21.21
N VAL A 67 -8.72 -10.04 -20.00
CA VAL A 67 -8.38 -9.32 -18.76
C VAL A 67 -6.94 -8.86 -18.78
N LYS A 68 -6.01 -9.70 -19.29
CA LYS A 68 -4.60 -9.34 -19.43
C LYS A 68 -4.41 -8.12 -20.33
N GLU A 69 -4.94 -8.17 -21.56
CA GLU A 69 -4.82 -7.08 -22.55
C GLU A 69 -5.40 -5.77 -22.01
N TYR A 70 -6.56 -5.85 -21.34
CA TYR A 70 -7.19 -4.66 -20.77
C TYR A 70 -6.40 -4.11 -19.57
N CYS A 71 -5.90 -4.97 -18.68
CA CYS A 71 -5.07 -4.55 -17.55
C CYS A 71 -3.78 -3.87 -18.00
N GLU A 72 -3.09 -4.40 -19.01
CA GLU A 72 -1.87 -3.80 -19.57
C GLU A 72 -2.17 -2.41 -20.16
N LYS A 73 -3.26 -2.28 -20.92
CA LYS A 73 -3.74 -0.98 -21.44
C LYS A 73 -4.09 -0.01 -20.30
N TRP A 74 -4.80 -0.49 -19.26
CA TRP A 74 -5.18 0.33 -18.13
C TRP A 74 -3.96 0.84 -17.35
N LEU A 75 -2.96 -0.01 -17.09
CA LEU A 75 -1.71 0.38 -16.44
C LEU A 75 -0.95 1.43 -17.25
N LEU A 76 -0.92 1.30 -18.59
CA LEU A 76 -0.33 2.32 -19.46
C LEU A 76 -1.07 3.66 -19.33
N MET A 77 -2.41 3.67 -19.31
CA MET A 77 -3.18 4.91 -19.08
C MET A 77 -2.90 5.51 -17.69
N GLN A 78 -2.76 4.66 -16.65
CA GLN A 78 -2.44 5.14 -15.31
C GLN A 78 -1.04 5.78 -15.21
N SER A 79 -0.07 5.35 -16.02
CA SER A 79 1.29 5.90 -16.01
C SER A 79 1.36 7.40 -16.26
N ALA A 80 0.36 7.97 -16.93
CA ALA A 80 0.25 9.41 -17.19
C ALA A 80 -0.25 10.22 -15.97
N HIS A 81 -0.86 9.56 -14.96
CA HIS A 81 -1.59 10.24 -13.89
C HIS A 81 -1.07 9.93 -12.48
N ILE A 82 -0.32 8.84 -12.32
CA ILE A 82 0.19 8.40 -11.01
C ILE A 82 1.71 8.41 -10.98
N ARG A 83 2.28 8.56 -9.78
CA ARG A 83 3.73 8.52 -9.57
C ARG A 83 4.30 7.13 -9.94
N ALA A 84 5.54 7.10 -10.43
CA ALA A 84 6.24 5.87 -10.83
C ALA A 84 6.23 4.79 -9.73
N THR A 85 6.42 5.18 -8.46
CA THR A 85 6.35 4.26 -7.32
C THR A 85 4.99 3.59 -7.14
N THR A 86 3.91 4.35 -7.31
CA THR A 86 2.55 3.83 -7.25
C THR A 86 2.25 2.91 -8.43
N LEU A 87 2.75 3.27 -9.62
CA LEU A 87 2.62 2.43 -10.81
C LEU A 87 3.32 1.08 -10.65
N ILE A 88 4.53 1.04 -10.08
CA ILE A 88 5.25 -0.20 -9.77
C ILE A 88 4.44 -1.09 -8.83
N ASP A 89 3.88 -0.51 -7.76
CA ASP A 89 3.03 -1.25 -6.80
C ASP A 89 1.76 -1.77 -7.46
N TYR A 90 1.09 -0.95 -8.29
CA TYR A 90 -0.09 -1.37 -9.05
C TYR A 90 0.23 -2.48 -10.03
N THR A 91 1.32 -2.33 -10.81
CA THR A 91 1.77 -3.33 -11.79
C THR A 91 2.02 -4.68 -11.11
N SER A 92 2.72 -4.68 -9.98
CA SER A 92 2.98 -5.90 -9.22
C SER A 92 1.69 -6.57 -8.73
N LYS A 93 0.78 -5.80 -8.13
CA LYS A 93 -0.49 -6.33 -7.60
C LYS A 93 -1.44 -6.79 -8.71
N VAL A 94 -1.54 -6.03 -9.80
CA VAL A 94 -2.36 -6.39 -10.96
C VAL A 94 -1.84 -7.68 -11.60
N LYS A 95 -0.52 -7.81 -11.77
CA LYS A 95 0.09 -9.02 -12.33
C LYS A 95 -0.26 -10.24 -11.48
N ILE A 96 0.04 -10.20 -10.18
CA ILE A 96 -0.07 -11.37 -9.29
C ILE A 96 -1.54 -11.71 -8.97
N HIS A 97 -2.39 -10.70 -8.76
CA HIS A 97 -3.72 -10.93 -8.20
C HIS A 97 -4.86 -10.79 -9.21
N ILE A 98 -4.60 -10.27 -10.42
CA ILE A 98 -5.63 -10.09 -11.45
C ILE A 98 -5.26 -10.84 -12.72
N ILE A 99 -4.06 -10.61 -13.29
CA ILE A 99 -3.66 -11.23 -14.55
C ILE A 99 -3.36 -12.73 -14.38
N GLU A 100 -2.63 -13.13 -13.34
CA GLU A 100 -2.33 -14.55 -13.13
C GLU A 100 -3.60 -15.42 -13.01
N PRO A 101 -4.62 -15.05 -12.19
CA PRO A 101 -5.82 -15.86 -12.07
C PRO A 101 -6.82 -15.68 -13.22
N LEU A 102 -7.02 -14.49 -13.75
CA LEU A 102 -8.12 -14.17 -14.69
C LEU A 102 -7.66 -13.72 -16.07
N GLY A 103 -6.36 -13.55 -16.30
CA GLY A 103 -5.81 -12.91 -17.50
C GLY A 103 -6.21 -13.59 -18.82
N HIS A 104 -6.52 -14.88 -18.79
CA HIS A 104 -6.96 -15.65 -19.96
C HIS A 104 -8.45 -15.47 -20.31
N MET A 105 -9.26 -14.97 -19.37
CA MET A 105 -10.70 -14.75 -19.58
C MET A 105 -10.93 -13.48 -20.38
N ARG A 106 -12.05 -13.43 -21.10
CA ARG A 106 -12.54 -12.18 -21.72
C ARG A 106 -13.14 -11.27 -20.65
N MET A 107 -12.94 -9.97 -20.79
CA MET A 107 -13.49 -8.98 -19.84
C MET A 107 -15.01 -9.08 -19.69
N ALA A 108 -15.72 -9.41 -20.80
CA ALA A 108 -17.17 -9.55 -20.82
C ALA A 108 -17.68 -10.84 -20.11
N ASP A 109 -16.83 -11.83 -19.92
CA ASP A 109 -17.19 -13.12 -19.32
C ASP A 109 -16.91 -13.19 -17.81
N VAL A 110 -16.15 -12.24 -17.28
CA VAL A 110 -15.77 -12.24 -15.86
C VAL A 110 -17.00 -11.97 -14.98
N THR A 111 -17.24 -12.88 -14.07
CA THR A 111 -18.32 -12.77 -13.08
C THR A 111 -17.80 -12.28 -11.72
N VAL A 112 -18.71 -11.88 -10.83
CA VAL A 112 -18.36 -11.53 -9.45
C VAL A 112 -17.74 -12.72 -8.70
N ASP A 113 -18.15 -13.94 -9.01
CA ASP A 113 -17.63 -15.13 -8.32
C ASP A 113 -16.22 -15.49 -8.77
N ASP A 114 -15.87 -15.27 -10.05
CA ASP A 114 -14.49 -15.38 -10.52
C ASP A 114 -13.57 -14.41 -9.77
N ILE A 115 -14.00 -13.17 -9.58
CA ILE A 115 -13.23 -12.18 -8.82
C ILE A 115 -13.12 -12.57 -7.34
N ARG A 116 -14.19 -13.06 -6.72
CA ARG A 116 -14.15 -13.56 -5.33
C ARG A 116 -13.16 -14.70 -5.15
N LEU A 117 -13.15 -15.66 -6.07
CA LEU A 117 -12.19 -16.77 -6.06
C LEU A 117 -10.75 -16.27 -6.25
N ALA A 118 -10.53 -15.34 -7.18
CA ALA A 118 -9.22 -14.73 -7.41
C ALA A 118 -8.71 -13.90 -6.21
N LEU A 119 -9.61 -13.38 -5.35
CA LEU A 119 -9.26 -12.67 -4.12
C LEU A 119 -8.87 -13.59 -2.95
N VAL A 120 -9.15 -14.89 -3.00
CA VAL A 120 -8.84 -15.84 -1.91
C VAL A 120 -7.34 -15.86 -1.54
N PRO A 121 -6.37 -15.90 -2.46
CA PRO A 121 -4.96 -15.80 -2.09
C PRO A 121 -4.59 -14.47 -1.43
N ALA A 122 -5.21 -13.36 -1.85
CA ALA A 122 -5.00 -12.04 -1.25
C ALA A 122 -5.56 -11.95 0.18
N SER A 123 -6.65 -12.68 0.49
CA SER A 123 -7.23 -12.71 1.84
C SER A 123 -6.33 -13.36 2.89
N LYS A 124 -5.35 -14.16 2.47
CA LYS A 124 -4.31 -14.75 3.32
C LYS A 124 -3.13 -13.80 3.56
N LYS A 125 -3.08 -12.66 2.87
CA LYS A 125 -2.10 -11.59 3.06
C LYS A 125 -2.61 -10.56 4.08
N SER A 126 -1.88 -9.48 4.29
CA SER A 126 -2.33 -8.40 5.18
C SER A 126 -3.62 -7.75 4.69
N ALA A 127 -4.44 -7.25 5.62
CA ALA A 127 -5.67 -6.52 5.31
C ALA A 127 -5.43 -5.33 4.35
N SER A 128 -4.25 -4.68 4.44
CA SER A 128 -3.86 -3.60 3.53
C SER A 128 -3.68 -4.09 2.09
N VAL A 129 -3.03 -5.24 1.88
CA VAL A 129 -2.87 -5.86 0.54
C VAL A 129 -4.23 -6.24 -0.01
N TYR A 130 -5.05 -6.94 0.76
CA TYR A 130 -6.40 -7.33 0.35
C TYR A 130 -7.24 -6.11 -0.08
N LYS A 131 -7.26 -5.05 0.75
CA LYS A 131 -7.96 -3.80 0.45
C LYS A 131 -7.45 -3.15 -0.83
N SER A 132 -6.12 -3.09 -1.02
CA SER A 132 -5.53 -2.51 -2.23
C SER A 132 -5.90 -3.29 -3.49
N VAL A 133 -5.84 -4.62 -3.44
CA VAL A 133 -6.23 -5.49 -4.57
C VAL A 133 -7.71 -5.33 -4.91
N ASN A 134 -8.58 -5.27 -3.89
CA ASN A 134 -10.01 -5.05 -4.09
C ASN A 134 -10.30 -3.69 -4.77
N ILE A 135 -9.57 -2.63 -4.36
CA ILE A 135 -9.66 -1.32 -5.00
C ILE A 135 -9.23 -1.40 -6.47
N LEU A 136 -8.14 -2.13 -6.80
CA LEU A 136 -7.67 -2.28 -8.17
C LEU A 136 -8.69 -3.01 -9.06
N TYR A 137 -9.33 -4.07 -8.58
CA TYR A 137 -10.44 -4.70 -9.29
C TYR A 137 -11.54 -3.68 -9.62
N LYS A 138 -11.98 -2.91 -8.61
CA LYS A 138 -13.03 -1.89 -8.82
C LYS A 138 -12.61 -0.82 -9.82
N CYS A 139 -11.37 -0.32 -9.74
CA CYS A 139 -10.87 0.70 -10.67
C CYS A 139 -10.81 0.19 -12.12
N ILE A 140 -10.31 -1.03 -12.32
CA ILE A 140 -10.14 -1.62 -13.65
C ILE A 140 -11.50 -1.91 -14.30
N PHE A 141 -12.40 -2.60 -13.59
CA PHE A 141 -13.72 -2.96 -14.14
C PHE A 141 -14.64 -1.76 -14.29
N LYS A 142 -14.56 -0.77 -13.40
CA LYS A 142 -15.26 0.51 -13.56
C LYS A 142 -14.77 1.23 -14.83
N ALA A 143 -13.46 1.34 -15.04
CA ALA A 143 -12.90 1.94 -16.26
C ALA A 143 -13.31 1.19 -17.53
N ALA A 144 -13.37 -0.15 -17.48
CA ALA A 144 -13.83 -0.99 -18.59
C ALA A 144 -15.30 -0.71 -18.94
N LYS A 145 -16.15 -0.52 -17.93
CA LYS A 145 -17.55 -0.15 -18.13
C LYS A 145 -17.70 1.25 -18.73
N GLU A 146 -16.96 2.23 -18.19
CA GLU A 146 -16.98 3.62 -18.68
C GLU A 146 -16.49 3.70 -20.13
N SER A 147 -15.51 2.88 -20.50
CA SER A 147 -14.99 2.74 -21.87
C SER A 147 -15.86 1.85 -22.78
N ARG A 148 -17.00 1.36 -22.30
CA ARG A 148 -17.91 0.46 -23.03
C ARG A 148 -17.27 -0.84 -23.51
N VAL A 149 -16.24 -1.30 -22.82
CA VAL A 149 -15.61 -2.61 -23.04
C VAL A 149 -16.46 -3.73 -22.42
N ILE A 150 -17.17 -3.40 -21.34
CA ILE A 150 -18.16 -4.27 -20.70
C ILE A 150 -19.45 -3.50 -20.44
N ASP A 151 -20.58 -4.18 -20.49
CA ASP A 151 -21.90 -3.57 -20.21
C ASP A 151 -22.21 -3.49 -18.74
N LYS A 152 -21.78 -4.49 -17.96
CA LYS A 152 -22.01 -4.60 -16.53
C LYS A 152 -20.70 -4.68 -15.78
N ASP A 153 -20.58 -3.93 -14.70
CA ASP A 153 -19.44 -3.98 -13.80
C ASP A 153 -19.68 -5.10 -12.75
N PRO A 154 -18.91 -6.21 -12.77
CA PRO A 154 -19.07 -7.31 -11.82
C PRO A 154 -18.62 -6.92 -10.40
N THR A 155 -17.92 -5.80 -10.22
CA THR A 155 -17.36 -5.40 -8.94
C THR A 155 -18.32 -4.60 -8.05
N ILE A 156 -19.52 -4.24 -8.55
CA ILE A 156 -20.50 -3.42 -7.81
C ILE A 156 -20.85 -4.05 -6.45
N TYR A 157 -20.94 -5.37 -6.39
CA TYR A 157 -21.29 -6.12 -5.18
C TYR A 157 -20.07 -6.61 -4.38
N LEU A 158 -18.86 -6.21 -4.76
CA LEU A 158 -17.68 -6.52 -3.97
C LEU A 158 -17.64 -5.66 -2.71
N THR A 159 -17.78 -6.29 -1.56
CA THR A 159 -17.59 -5.64 -0.27
C THR A 159 -16.08 -5.61 0.04
N GLY A 160 -15.54 -4.43 0.31
CA GLY A 160 -14.13 -4.28 0.73
C GLY A 160 -13.90 -4.63 2.21
N LYS A 161 -14.91 -5.19 2.91
CA LYS A 161 -14.84 -5.51 4.33
C LYS A 161 -14.53 -6.99 4.53
N GLY A 162 -13.73 -7.30 5.56
CA GLY A 162 -13.61 -8.67 6.08
C GLY A 162 -12.51 -9.54 5.48
N GLY A 163 -11.65 -9.04 4.58
CA GLY A 163 -10.56 -9.84 4.01
C GLY A 163 -9.17 -9.39 4.46
N GLY A 164 -8.25 -10.35 4.52
CA GLY A 164 -6.86 -10.14 4.92
C GLY A 164 -6.62 -10.26 6.42
N VAL A 165 -5.39 -10.64 6.75
CA VAL A 165 -4.94 -10.77 8.14
C VAL A 165 -4.77 -9.38 8.75
N ALA A 166 -5.41 -9.13 9.88
CA ALA A 166 -5.25 -7.88 10.61
C ALA A 166 -3.77 -7.66 10.97
N GLN A 167 -3.28 -6.49 10.67
CA GLN A 167 -1.92 -6.13 11.08
C GLN A 167 -1.95 -5.76 12.56
N LYS A 168 -1.00 -6.31 13.34
CA LYS A 168 -0.80 -5.87 14.72
C LYS A 168 -0.48 -4.38 14.75
N ASP A 169 -1.10 -3.64 15.65
CA ASP A 169 -0.78 -2.24 15.85
C ASP A 169 0.71 -2.11 16.20
N LYS A 170 1.38 -1.18 15.54
CA LYS A 170 2.76 -0.85 15.89
C LYS A 170 2.73 -0.02 17.16
N ILE A 171 3.16 -0.61 18.26
CA ILE A 171 3.28 0.05 19.56
C ILE A 171 4.53 0.95 19.51
N PRO A 172 4.47 2.20 20.00
CA PRO A 172 5.65 3.04 20.16
C PRO A 172 6.65 2.38 21.13
N LEU A 173 7.91 2.74 21.02
CA LEU A 173 8.91 2.31 22.00
C LEU A 173 8.66 3.00 23.34
N THR A 174 8.86 2.28 24.43
CA THR A 174 8.91 2.84 25.78
C THR A 174 10.23 3.59 26.01
N ASP A 175 10.30 4.45 27.01
CA ASP A 175 11.52 5.21 27.33
C ASP A 175 12.69 4.25 27.63
N ASP A 176 12.47 3.17 28.40
CA ASP A 176 13.46 2.11 28.65
C ASP A 176 13.94 1.43 27.35
N GLN A 177 13.02 1.19 26.41
CA GLN A 177 13.39 0.62 25.10
C GLN A 177 14.18 1.61 24.23
N VAL A 178 13.88 2.90 24.33
CA VAL A 178 14.64 3.96 23.63
C VAL A 178 16.07 4.02 24.19
N GLU A 179 16.23 4.03 25.53
CA GLU A 179 17.53 4.03 26.17
C GLU A 179 18.35 2.81 25.80
N LYS A 180 17.80 1.60 25.93
CA LYS A 180 18.43 0.35 25.52
C LYS A 180 18.85 0.33 24.06
N LEU A 181 17.99 0.86 23.18
CA LEU A 181 18.30 0.94 21.74
C LEU A 181 19.48 1.87 21.49
N LEU A 182 19.47 3.08 22.06
CA LEU A 182 20.53 4.08 21.86
C LEU A 182 21.87 3.56 22.41
N ASP A 183 21.89 2.96 23.59
CA ASP A 183 23.09 2.35 24.18
C ASP A 183 23.64 1.20 23.32
N ALA A 184 22.76 0.33 22.82
CA ALA A 184 23.14 -0.79 21.99
C ALA A 184 23.83 -0.39 20.67
N ILE A 185 23.53 0.81 20.16
CA ILE A 185 24.03 1.28 18.85
C ILE A 185 24.92 2.54 18.96
N LYS A 186 25.25 3.01 20.14
CA LYS A 186 26.11 4.17 20.33
C LYS A 186 27.45 3.98 19.61
N GLY A 187 27.88 4.97 18.84
CA GLY A 187 29.08 4.91 18.01
C GLY A 187 28.99 3.97 16.79
N LEU A 188 27.82 3.43 16.46
CA LEU A 188 27.60 2.59 15.29
C LEU A 188 26.90 3.37 14.17
N PRO A 189 27.02 2.96 12.92
CA PRO A 189 26.46 3.65 11.77
C PRO A 189 24.96 4.03 11.84
N PRO A 190 24.04 3.25 12.46
CA PRO A 190 22.65 3.63 12.54
C PRO A 190 22.33 4.68 13.60
N TYR A 191 23.29 5.10 14.44
CA TYR A 191 23.03 5.97 15.61
C TYR A 191 22.36 7.29 15.22
N VAL A 192 22.95 8.05 14.30
CA VAL A 192 22.41 9.34 13.83
C VAL A 192 21.04 9.17 13.18
N PHE A 193 20.86 8.09 12.40
CA PHE A 193 19.56 7.78 11.79
C PHE A 193 18.48 7.55 12.85
N VAL A 194 18.79 6.83 13.92
CA VAL A 194 17.86 6.52 15.01
C VAL A 194 17.54 7.77 15.82
N MET A 195 18.56 8.60 16.13
CA MET A 195 18.39 9.88 16.80
C MET A 195 17.42 10.82 16.04
N LEU A 196 17.62 10.97 14.74
CA LEU A 196 16.69 11.73 13.88
C LEU A 196 15.27 11.16 13.86
N GLY A 197 15.14 9.84 13.86
CA GLY A 197 13.84 9.18 13.90
C GLY A 197 13.07 9.40 15.21
N ILE A 198 13.77 9.34 16.36
CA ILE A 198 13.18 9.43 17.71
C ILE A 198 12.95 10.91 18.12
N TYR A 199 13.90 11.81 17.84
CA TYR A 199 13.88 13.16 18.37
C TYR A 199 13.43 14.24 17.38
N ALA A 200 13.42 13.94 16.08
CA ALA A 200 12.86 14.83 15.06
C ALA A 200 11.67 14.19 14.30
N GLY A 201 11.36 12.93 14.55
CA GLY A 201 10.21 12.26 13.96
C GLY A 201 10.22 12.14 12.45
N LEU A 202 11.40 12.20 11.82
CA LEU A 202 11.54 12.12 10.38
C LEU A 202 11.12 10.77 9.82
N ARG A 203 10.57 10.80 8.61
CA ARG A 203 10.36 9.54 7.85
C ARG A 203 11.70 8.99 7.38
N ARG A 204 11.80 7.68 7.17
CA ARG A 204 13.01 7.05 6.63
C ARG A 204 13.52 7.76 5.38
N GLU A 205 12.62 8.09 4.47
CA GLU A 205 12.93 8.75 3.21
C GLU A 205 13.42 10.19 3.42
N GLU A 206 12.93 10.88 4.44
CA GLU A 206 13.34 12.21 4.84
C GLU A 206 14.75 12.18 5.48
N ILE A 207 15.02 11.19 6.35
CA ILE A 207 16.36 11.01 6.97
C ILE A 207 17.42 10.71 5.91
N LEU A 208 17.13 9.78 4.98
CA LEU A 208 18.10 9.39 3.94
C LEU A 208 18.28 10.45 2.85
N GLY A 209 17.36 11.42 2.74
CA GLY A 209 17.48 12.56 1.85
C GLY A 209 17.96 13.85 2.54
N LEU A 210 18.21 13.81 3.86
CA LEU A 210 18.61 14.98 4.62
C LEU A 210 20.05 15.39 4.28
N LYS A 211 20.23 16.67 3.90
CA LYS A 211 21.55 17.28 3.69
C LYS A 211 21.87 18.25 4.81
N TRP A 212 23.16 18.50 5.02
CA TRP A 212 23.64 19.46 6.01
C TRP A 212 23.22 20.91 5.73
N ASP A 213 22.90 21.26 4.48
CA ASP A 213 22.35 22.57 4.08
C ASP A 213 20.97 22.86 4.67
N SER A 214 20.32 21.85 5.19
CA SER A 214 18.97 21.91 5.78
C SER A 214 19.01 21.71 7.30
N VAL A 215 20.19 21.74 7.93
CA VAL A 215 20.39 21.57 9.38
C VAL A 215 21.10 22.78 9.95
N TYR A 216 20.38 23.52 10.78
CA TYR A 216 20.83 24.82 11.35
C TYR A 216 21.19 24.62 12.83
N LEU A 217 22.49 24.51 13.12
CA LEU A 217 23.00 24.19 14.46
C LEU A 217 23.59 25.41 15.18
N ASP A 218 23.99 26.45 14.42
CA ASP A 218 24.71 27.61 14.92
C ASP A 218 23.75 28.78 15.12
N CYS A 219 22.63 28.56 15.82
CA CYS A 219 21.62 29.54 16.18
C CYS A 219 21.07 29.28 17.59
N ASP A 220 20.39 30.24 18.20
CA ASP A 220 19.85 30.17 19.57
C ASP A 220 18.87 29.03 19.75
N ALA A 221 18.10 28.70 18.72
CA ALA A 221 17.16 27.58 18.70
C ALA A 221 17.47 26.67 17.48
N PRO A 222 18.33 25.65 17.64
CA PRO A 222 18.68 24.76 16.55
C PRO A 222 17.45 24.07 15.95
N TYR A 223 17.41 23.98 14.62
CA TYR A 223 16.32 23.34 13.89
C TYR A 223 16.81 22.71 12.59
N LEU A 224 15.97 21.86 12.00
CA LEU A 224 16.18 21.35 10.64
C LEU A 224 14.94 21.60 9.79
N THR A 225 15.15 21.75 8.48
CA THR A 225 14.07 21.90 7.50
C THR A 225 13.95 20.65 6.63
N VAL A 226 12.77 20.08 6.57
CA VAL A 226 12.48 18.95 5.66
C VAL A 226 12.16 19.49 4.28
N ARG A 227 13.06 19.29 3.32
CA ARG A 227 12.93 19.78 1.93
C ARG A 227 13.01 18.69 0.89
N ARG A 228 13.63 17.55 1.22
CA ARG A 228 13.97 16.47 0.28
C ARG A 228 13.51 15.13 0.80
N ALA A 229 13.31 14.21 -0.12
CA ALA A 229 13.06 12.82 0.22
C ALA A 229 13.89 11.88 -0.67
N TRP A 230 14.48 10.88 -0.04
CA TRP A 230 15.16 9.79 -0.70
C TRP A 230 14.16 8.81 -1.33
N HIS A 231 14.48 8.34 -2.51
CA HIS A 231 13.78 7.28 -3.20
C HIS A 231 14.78 6.32 -3.86
N THR A 232 14.34 5.18 -4.35
CA THR A 232 15.18 4.27 -5.12
C THR A 232 14.52 3.86 -6.43
N GLU A 233 15.31 3.90 -7.48
CA GLU A 233 14.99 3.33 -8.79
C GLU A 233 16.03 2.29 -9.13
N ASN A 234 15.62 1.02 -9.32
CA ASN A 234 16.52 -0.09 -9.59
C ASN A 234 17.68 -0.19 -8.57
N ASN A 235 17.37 -0.03 -7.29
CA ASN A 235 18.33 0.01 -6.15
C ASN A 235 19.31 1.21 -6.18
N ARG A 236 19.19 2.15 -7.11
CA ARG A 236 19.97 3.38 -7.12
C ARG A 236 19.22 4.45 -6.31
N PRO A 237 19.91 5.21 -5.44
CA PRO A 237 19.29 6.31 -4.72
C PRO A 237 18.94 7.45 -5.67
N VAL A 238 17.76 8.02 -5.48
CA VAL A 238 17.28 9.23 -6.16
C VAL A 238 16.80 10.19 -5.07
N ILE A 239 17.33 11.41 -5.09
CA ILE A 239 16.88 12.45 -4.16
C ILE A 239 15.85 13.32 -4.87
N LEU A 240 14.67 13.37 -4.30
CA LEU A 240 13.56 14.19 -4.79
C LEU A 240 13.58 15.52 -4.04
N ASP A 241 13.77 16.63 -4.75
CA ASP A 241 13.67 17.99 -4.20
C ASP A 241 12.22 18.44 -4.02
N GLU A 242 11.28 17.76 -4.68
CA GLU A 242 9.85 17.95 -4.49
C GLU A 242 9.24 16.89 -3.57
N LEU A 243 8.68 17.32 -2.46
CA LEU A 243 7.97 16.45 -1.53
C LEU A 243 6.56 16.12 -2.03
N LYS A 244 5.98 15.05 -1.50
CA LYS A 244 4.67 14.55 -1.95
C LYS A 244 3.54 15.56 -1.72
N THR A 245 3.63 16.35 -0.65
CA THR A 245 2.60 17.31 -0.22
C THR A 245 3.23 18.55 0.38
N ASN A 246 2.53 19.68 0.35
CA ASN A 246 2.99 20.91 0.98
C ASN A 246 3.19 20.75 2.50
N ALA A 247 2.38 19.92 3.16
CA ALA A 247 2.52 19.65 4.59
C ALA A 247 3.81 18.89 4.96
N ALA A 248 4.52 18.33 3.97
CA ALA A 248 5.79 17.67 4.21
C ALA A 248 6.93 18.67 4.39
N TYR A 249 6.84 19.88 3.81
CA TYR A 249 7.78 20.98 4.04
C TYR A 249 7.53 21.58 5.42
N ARG A 250 8.52 21.49 6.31
CA ARG A 250 8.38 21.94 7.68
C ARG A 250 9.72 22.13 8.37
N ASP A 251 9.74 23.00 9.34
CA ASP A 251 10.85 23.22 10.25
C ASP A 251 10.60 22.41 11.53
N ILE A 252 11.61 21.72 12.01
CA ILE A 252 11.55 20.90 13.21
C ILE A 252 12.62 21.40 14.19
N PRO A 253 12.23 21.93 15.37
CA PRO A 253 13.16 22.30 16.41
C PRO A 253 13.90 21.05 16.92
N LEU A 254 15.17 21.19 17.22
CA LEU A 254 16.02 20.13 17.69
C LEU A 254 16.22 20.23 19.21
N PRO A 255 15.92 19.17 19.98
CA PRO A 255 16.34 19.12 21.38
C PRO A 255 17.86 19.02 21.46
N ASP A 256 18.43 19.50 22.59
CA ASP A 256 19.88 19.62 22.79
C ASP A 256 20.63 18.33 22.50
N CYS A 257 20.12 17.19 22.97
CA CYS A 257 20.75 15.87 22.75
C CYS A 257 20.88 15.51 21.26
N LEU A 258 19.90 15.90 20.41
CA LEU A 258 19.98 15.70 18.97
C LEU A 258 20.89 16.72 18.31
N ALA A 259 20.82 17.99 18.75
CA ALA A 259 21.69 19.05 18.21
C ALA A 259 23.18 18.75 18.47
N GLU A 260 23.54 18.26 19.66
CA GLU A 260 24.89 17.81 19.99
C GLU A 260 25.33 16.62 19.13
N CYS A 261 24.49 15.58 19.03
CA CYS A 261 24.73 14.43 18.17
C CYS A 261 25.02 14.85 16.72
N LEU A 262 24.24 15.80 16.19
CA LEU A 262 24.42 16.29 14.82
C LEU A 262 25.67 17.16 14.67
N ARG A 263 26.07 17.96 15.70
CA ARG A 263 27.34 18.72 15.68
C ARG A 263 28.54 17.78 15.63
N GLU A 264 28.52 16.70 16.42
CA GLU A 264 29.57 15.67 16.38
C GLU A 264 29.61 14.99 15.00
N ALA A 265 28.48 14.52 14.51
CA ALA A 265 28.41 13.87 13.20
C ALA A 265 28.86 14.79 12.05
N LYS A 266 28.58 16.11 12.14
CA LYS A 266 28.99 17.08 11.12
C LYS A 266 30.50 17.28 11.09
N LYS A 267 31.17 17.22 12.25
CA LYS A 267 32.64 17.34 12.32
C LYS A 267 33.36 16.19 11.64
N GLU A 268 32.77 15.01 11.65
CA GLU A 268 33.34 13.79 11.08
C GLU A 268 32.90 13.56 9.62
N SER A 269 31.94 14.35 9.11
CA SER A 269 31.33 14.15 7.78
C SER A 269 32.02 15.01 6.72
N GLU A 270 32.47 14.36 5.64
CA GLU A 270 32.90 14.98 4.40
C GLU A 270 31.78 15.02 3.33
N SER A 271 30.61 14.46 3.63
CA SER A 271 29.46 14.33 2.73
C SER A 271 28.52 15.52 2.85
N ASP A 272 27.82 15.82 1.76
CA ASP A 272 26.66 16.72 1.80
C ASP A 272 25.50 16.15 2.62
N TYR A 273 25.41 14.81 2.72
CA TYR A 273 24.30 14.10 3.37
C TYR A 273 24.61 13.80 4.84
N VAL A 274 23.60 13.94 5.70
CA VAL A 274 23.72 13.60 7.12
C VAL A 274 23.91 12.10 7.32
N VAL A 275 23.28 11.28 6.49
CA VAL A 275 23.43 9.82 6.47
C VAL A 275 23.91 9.41 5.07
N ALA A 276 25.18 9.13 4.93
CA ALA A 276 25.83 8.81 3.67
C ALA A 276 26.51 7.44 3.67
N ASN A 277 26.91 6.97 2.49
CA ASN A 277 27.81 5.86 2.32
C ASN A 277 29.28 6.31 2.53
N ARG A 278 30.24 5.40 2.37
CA ARG A 278 31.67 5.71 2.53
C ARG A 278 32.22 6.67 1.48
N ASP A 279 31.57 6.77 0.35
CA ASP A 279 31.94 7.63 -0.77
C ASP A 279 31.30 9.02 -0.66
N GLY A 280 30.54 9.27 0.40
CA GLY A 280 29.81 10.52 0.63
C GLY A 280 28.46 10.61 -0.09
N ASP A 281 28.02 9.55 -0.79
CA ASP A 281 26.77 9.52 -1.55
C ASP A 281 25.58 9.03 -0.71
N PRO A 282 24.34 9.28 -1.17
CA PRO A 282 23.14 8.73 -0.55
C PRO A 282 23.15 7.20 -0.55
N LEU A 283 22.65 6.60 0.51
CA LEU A 283 22.57 5.14 0.62
C LEU A 283 21.65 4.54 -0.45
N SER A 284 22.10 3.48 -1.13
CA SER A 284 21.20 2.59 -1.86
C SER A 284 20.29 1.82 -0.89
N TYR A 285 19.20 1.21 -1.39
CA TYR A 285 18.32 0.42 -0.54
C TYR A 285 19.04 -0.77 0.14
N THR A 286 19.96 -1.40 -0.57
CA THR A 286 20.78 -2.49 -0.02
C THR A 286 21.73 -1.99 1.07
N GLN A 287 22.33 -0.81 0.91
CA GLN A 287 23.19 -0.20 1.94
C GLN A 287 22.37 0.20 3.17
N PHE A 288 21.18 0.77 2.98
CA PHE A 288 20.26 1.04 4.09
C PHE A 288 19.88 -0.25 4.85
N LYS A 289 19.59 -1.35 4.15
CA LYS A 289 19.33 -2.63 4.82
C LYS A 289 20.53 -3.10 5.65
N ARG A 290 21.76 -2.91 5.15
CA ARG A 290 22.99 -3.26 5.90
C ARG A 290 23.16 -2.35 7.13
N LEU A 291 22.86 -1.05 7.00
CA LEU A 291 22.85 -0.13 8.13
C LEU A 291 21.83 -0.56 9.18
N TRP A 292 20.62 -0.93 8.78
CA TRP A 292 19.58 -1.39 9.70
C TRP A 292 19.93 -2.75 10.33
N GLN A 293 20.74 -3.56 9.66
CA GLN A 293 21.17 -4.87 10.16
C GLN A 293 21.98 -4.76 11.47
N PHE A 294 22.65 -3.65 11.75
CA PHE A 294 23.32 -3.42 13.04
C PHE A 294 22.32 -3.49 14.22
N ILE A 295 21.09 -3.04 14.04
CA ILE A 295 20.04 -3.13 15.06
C ILE A 295 19.47 -4.55 15.10
N VAL A 296 19.07 -5.09 13.93
CA VAL A 296 18.43 -6.41 13.85
C VAL A 296 19.30 -7.51 14.41
N THR A 297 20.62 -7.45 14.20
CA THR A 297 21.55 -8.47 14.73
C THR A 297 21.67 -8.46 16.25
N ARG A 298 21.27 -7.38 16.91
CA ARG A 298 21.29 -7.24 18.38
C ARG A 298 19.99 -7.67 19.05
N THR A 299 18.95 -8.01 18.27
CA THR A 299 17.68 -8.47 18.82
C THR A 299 17.73 -9.96 19.18
N VAL A 300 16.96 -10.37 20.18
CA VAL A 300 16.77 -11.78 20.57
C VAL A 300 15.82 -12.54 19.64
N LYS A 301 15.40 -11.94 18.52
CA LYS A 301 14.56 -12.63 17.56
C LYS A 301 15.28 -13.79 16.89
N GLU A 302 14.65 -14.96 16.90
CA GLU A 302 15.11 -16.12 16.13
C GLU A 302 15.27 -15.78 14.66
N ARG A 303 16.37 -16.21 14.07
CA ARG A 303 16.73 -15.91 12.68
C ARG A 303 17.23 -17.14 11.98
N THR A 304 16.85 -17.30 10.72
CA THR A 304 17.39 -18.34 9.86
C THR A 304 18.24 -17.72 8.75
N TYR A 305 19.38 -18.37 8.48
CA TYR A 305 20.22 -18.04 7.32
C TYR A 305 20.65 -19.34 6.61
N TYR A 306 21.09 -19.20 5.38
CA TYR A 306 21.58 -20.33 4.60
C TYR A 306 23.07 -20.19 4.36
N ARG A 307 23.79 -21.27 4.56
CA ARG A 307 25.23 -21.37 4.24
C ARG A 307 25.45 -22.55 3.31
N TYR A 308 26.39 -22.42 2.39
CA TYR A 308 26.84 -23.55 1.59
C TYR A 308 27.92 -24.31 2.34
N GLU A 309 27.65 -25.57 2.62
CA GLU A 309 28.56 -26.50 3.26
C GLU A 309 28.81 -27.67 2.31
N ASN A 310 30.04 -27.87 1.86
CA ASN A 310 30.38 -28.88 0.86
C ASN A 310 29.50 -28.82 -0.42
N GLY A 311 29.16 -27.61 -0.90
CA GLY A 311 28.34 -27.43 -2.07
C GLY A 311 26.81 -27.56 -1.84
N VAL A 312 26.39 -27.96 -0.64
CA VAL A 312 24.97 -28.11 -0.28
C VAL A 312 24.52 -26.87 0.50
N ARG A 313 23.33 -26.36 0.16
CA ARG A 313 22.70 -25.23 0.86
C ARG A 313 22.06 -25.70 2.17
N VAL A 314 22.72 -25.43 3.31
CA VAL A 314 22.25 -25.82 4.65
C VAL A 314 21.57 -24.64 5.33
N LYS A 315 20.42 -24.90 5.97
CA LYS A 315 19.68 -23.93 6.76
C LYS A 315 20.18 -23.93 8.20
N HIS A 316 20.63 -22.78 8.67
CA HIS A 316 21.03 -22.56 10.07
C HIS A 316 20.00 -21.69 10.76
N THR A 317 19.71 -21.99 12.02
CA THR A 317 18.86 -21.16 12.88
C THR A 317 19.71 -20.63 14.04
N VAL A 318 19.61 -19.33 14.29
CA VAL A 318 20.20 -18.68 15.47
C VAL A 318 19.12 -18.49 16.49
N HIS A 319 19.35 -18.95 17.69
CA HIS A 319 18.49 -18.73 18.88
C HIS A 319 19.23 -17.77 19.83
N PRO A 320 19.07 -16.45 19.65
CA PRO A 320 19.80 -15.49 20.46
C PRO A 320 19.27 -15.48 21.90
N VAL A 321 20.16 -15.39 22.87
CA VAL A 321 19.84 -15.22 24.28
C VAL A 321 20.30 -13.84 24.73
N LEU A 322 19.44 -13.14 25.45
CA LEU A 322 19.69 -11.77 25.92
C LEU A 322 20.98 -11.73 26.78
N GLY A 323 21.86 -10.79 26.50
CA GLY A 323 23.15 -10.62 27.19
C GLY A 323 24.30 -11.44 26.59
N GLU A 324 24.03 -12.43 25.74
CA GLU A 324 25.06 -13.24 25.15
C GLU A 324 25.70 -12.59 23.91
N LYS A 325 26.95 -12.98 23.62
CA LYS A 325 27.64 -12.59 22.39
C LYS A 325 27.24 -13.49 21.24
N ALA A 326 27.11 -12.89 20.05
CA ALA A 326 26.83 -13.68 18.85
C ALA A 326 28.01 -14.60 18.47
N ALA A 327 27.74 -15.88 18.25
CA ALA A 327 28.74 -16.89 17.93
C ALA A 327 29.59 -16.56 16.68
N HIS A 328 28.95 -15.85 15.68
CA HIS A 328 29.63 -15.50 14.43
C HIS A 328 30.38 -14.16 14.50
N ASN A 329 30.13 -13.34 15.53
CA ASN A 329 30.77 -12.03 15.71
C ASN A 329 30.75 -11.63 17.19
N GLY A 330 31.84 -11.87 17.92
CA GLY A 330 31.97 -11.55 19.34
C GLY A 330 31.84 -10.06 19.72
N LYS A 331 31.81 -9.16 18.72
CA LYS A 331 31.54 -7.73 18.94
C LYS A 331 30.03 -7.42 19.02
N VAL A 332 29.16 -8.36 18.65
CA VAL A 332 27.71 -8.22 18.70
C VAL A 332 27.19 -8.88 19.97
N VAL A 333 26.54 -8.12 20.83
CA VAL A 333 25.81 -8.61 22.01
C VAL A 333 24.32 -8.53 21.71
N TYR A 334 23.57 -9.56 22.08
CA TYR A 334 22.11 -9.59 21.99
C TYR A 334 21.53 -8.77 23.14
N SER A 335 21.32 -7.48 22.91
CA SER A 335 20.93 -6.50 23.93
C SER A 335 19.48 -6.00 23.81
N LEU A 336 18.77 -6.39 22.74
CA LEU A 336 17.42 -5.90 22.46
C LEU A 336 16.42 -7.07 22.51
N ASP A 337 15.55 -7.08 23.51
CA ASP A 337 14.44 -8.02 23.69
C ASP A 337 13.18 -7.65 22.88
N PHE A 338 13.28 -6.63 22.05
CA PHE A 338 12.21 -6.12 21.17
C PHE A 338 12.72 -5.86 19.76
N GLU A 339 11.78 -5.80 18.81
CA GLU A 339 12.06 -5.45 17.43
C GLU A 339 11.81 -3.96 17.19
N VAL A 340 12.64 -3.34 16.33
CA VAL A 340 12.53 -1.93 15.96
C VAL A 340 12.38 -1.79 14.45
N THR A 341 11.51 -0.90 14.01
CA THR A 341 11.39 -0.52 12.60
C THR A 341 11.58 0.99 12.43
N PRO A 342 12.07 1.48 11.28
CA PRO A 342 12.26 2.92 11.07
C PRO A 342 10.99 3.76 11.31
N HIS A 343 9.83 3.23 10.91
CA HIS A 343 8.56 3.92 11.12
C HIS A 343 8.13 3.98 12.60
N GLN A 344 8.56 3.01 13.40
CA GLN A 344 8.26 2.98 14.85
C GLN A 344 9.00 4.08 15.60
N LEU A 345 10.22 4.46 15.17
CA LEU A 345 10.95 5.60 15.75
C LEU A 345 10.12 6.89 15.66
N ARG A 346 9.61 7.18 14.48
CA ARG A 346 8.71 8.31 14.25
C ARG A 346 7.39 8.18 15.03
N HIS A 347 6.84 6.98 15.14
CA HIS A 347 5.63 6.75 15.93
C HIS A 347 5.87 7.08 17.40
N THR A 348 7.04 6.71 17.93
CA THR A 348 7.48 7.06 19.30
C THR A 348 7.56 8.58 19.47
N TYR A 349 8.19 9.32 18.54
CA TYR A 349 8.21 10.78 18.55
C TYR A 349 6.81 11.39 18.66
N ILE A 350 5.90 10.99 17.78
CA ILE A 350 4.53 11.51 17.75
C ILE A 350 3.80 11.20 19.08
N THR A 351 3.96 9.99 19.58
CA THR A 351 3.34 9.57 20.85
C THR A 351 3.88 10.36 22.03
N ASN A 352 5.18 10.61 22.09
CA ASN A 352 5.81 11.41 23.15
C ASN A 352 5.33 12.87 23.13
N LEU A 353 5.16 13.48 21.95
CA LEU A 353 4.57 14.81 21.84
C LEU A 353 3.11 14.84 22.37
N ILE A 354 2.34 13.80 22.09
CA ILE A 354 0.96 13.68 22.58
C ILE A 354 0.94 13.49 24.11
N HIS A 355 1.84 12.68 24.66
CA HIS A 355 1.98 12.52 26.13
C HIS A 355 2.39 13.82 26.79
N ALA A 356 3.28 14.62 26.17
CA ALA A 356 3.65 15.94 26.61
C ALA A 356 2.53 17.00 26.42
N SER A 357 1.33 16.56 26.02
CA SER A 357 0.17 17.43 25.80
C SER A 357 0.37 18.56 24.77
N VAL A 358 1.27 18.34 23.80
CA VAL A 358 1.41 19.23 22.64
C VAL A 358 0.11 19.19 21.84
N ASP A 359 -0.38 20.34 21.41
CA ASP A 359 -1.64 20.44 20.69
C ASP A 359 -1.64 19.66 19.37
N PRO A 360 -2.77 19.08 18.95
CA PRO A 360 -2.84 18.21 17.79
C PRO A 360 -2.44 18.87 16.46
N LYS A 361 -2.58 20.17 16.33
CA LYS A 361 -2.18 20.91 15.13
C LYS A 361 -0.68 21.05 15.03
N THR A 362 -0.01 21.35 16.14
CA THR A 362 1.44 21.37 16.23
C THR A 362 2.01 19.97 15.97
N VAL A 363 1.43 18.91 16.56
CA VAL A 363 1.83 17.52 16.27
C VAL A 363 1.62 17.17 14.80
N GLN A 364 0.50 17.59 14.18
CA GLN A 364 0.25 17.41 12.75
C GLN A 364 1.33 18.08 11.90
N TYR A 365 1.68 19.34 12.21
CA TYR A 365 2.71 20.10 11.52
C TYR A 365 4.08 19.41 11.65
N LEU A 366 4.56 19.14 12.87
CA LEU A 366 5.85 18.53 13.14
C LEU A 366 5.96 17.12 12.52
N ALA A 367 4.86 16.37 12.51
CA ALA A 367 4.78 15.09 11.83
C ALA A 367 4.66 15.23 10.29
N GLY A 368 4.33 16.38 9.72
CA GLY A 368 4.08 16.55 8.30
C GLY A 368 2.95 15.63 7.80
N HIS A 369 1.84 15.57 8.53
CA HIS A 369 0.65 14.84 8.11
C HIS A 369 -0.26 15.76 7.31
N GLU A 370 -0.52 15.41 6.05
CA GLU A 370 -1.45 16.15 5.19
C GLU A 370 -2.88 16.12 5.76
N ASN A 371 -3.30 14.95 6.29
CA ASN A 371 -4.62 14.77 6.84
C ASN A 371 -4.56 14.71 8.38
N SER A 372 -5.31 15.61 9.04
CA SER A 372 -5.45 15.65 10.50
C SER A 372 -5.98 14.35 11.11
N LYS A 373 -6.76 13.58 10.34
CA LYS A 373 -7.29 12.28 10.78
C LYS A 373 -6.21 11.34 11.28
N ILE A 374 -5.04 11.28 10.59
CA ILE A 374 -3.92 10.42 10.99
C ILE A 374 -3.43 10.79 12.39
N THR A 375 -3.25 12.09 12.64
CA THR A 375 -2.81 12.60 13.95
C THR A 375 -3.87 12.33 15.01
N MET A 376 -5.14 12.60 14.69
CA MET A 376 -6.26 12.38 15.61
C MET A 376 -6.48 10.90 15.95
N ASP A 377 -6.31 10.00 14.99
CA ASP A 377 -6.38 8.55 15.25
C ASP A 377 -5.28 8.09 16.22
N ILE A 378 -4.07 8.64 16.11
CA ILE A 378 -2.98 8.37 17.08
C ILE A 378 -3.31 9.00 18.44
N TYR A 379 -3.77 10.25 18.42
CA TYR A 379 -4.15 10.98 19.65
C TYR A 379 -5.22 10.23 20.44
N ALA A 380 -6.27 9.76 19.75
CA ALA A 380 -7.34 8.96 20.35
C ALA A 380 -6.81 7.68 20.98
N LYS A 381 -5.93 6.94 20.28
CA LYS A 381 -5.31 5.71 20.80
C LYS A 381 -4.47 5.96 22.06
N VAL A 382 -3.71 7.06 22.09
CA VAL A 382 -2.81 7.38 23.20
C VAL A 382 -3.60 7.84 24.43
N LYS A 383 -4.56 8.75 24.28
CA LYS A 383 -5.33 9.34 25.40
C LYS A 383 -6.43 8.40 25.93
N TYR A 384 -7.14 7.67 25.02
CA TYR A 384 -8.23 6.78 25.47
C TYR A 384 -7.75 5.46 26.08
N ASN A 385 -6.49 5.08 25.92
CA ASN A 385 -5.91 3.91 26.62
C ASN A 385 -5.54 4.16 28.08
N LYS A 386 -5.86 5.35 28.61
CA LYS A 386 -5.61 5.73 30.01
C LYS A 386 -6.90 6.18 30.70
N PRO A 387 -7.85 5.27 30.96
CA PRO A 387 -9.16 5.62 31.52
C PRO A 387 -9.08 6.31 32.89
N HIS A 388 -8.08 5.97 33.70
CA HIS A 388 -7.88 6.62 35.00
C HIS A 388 -7.48 8.10 34.88
N GLU A 389 -6.59 8.46 33.92
CA GLU A 389 -6.22 9.85 33.69
C GLU A 389 -7.41 10.66 33.17
N LEU A 390 -8.27 10.05 32.34
CA LEU A 390 -9.50 10.67 31.85
C LEU A 390 -10.51 10.86 32.97
N ALA A 391 -10.69 9.86 33.84
CA ALA A 391 -11.59 9.94 34.99
C ALA A 391 -11.17 11.08 35.92
N SER A 392 -9.88 11.15 36.29
CA SER A 392 -9.34 12.22 37.14
C SER A 392 -9.53 13.61 36.48
N ALA A 393 -9.25 13.75 35.17
CA ALA A 393 -9.48 15.00 34.47
C ALA A 393 -10.97 15.40 34.43
N MET A 394 -11.88 14.43 34.33
CA MET A 394 -13.32 14.69 34.42
C MET A 394 -13.73 15.12 35.80
N GLU A 395 -13.24 14.45 36.85
CA GLU A 395 -13.49 14.83 38.22
C GLU A 395 -13.02 16.26 38.51
N ASP A 396 -11.82 16.63 38.06
CA ASP A 396 -11.30 17.99 38.23
C ASP A 396 -12.14 19.06 37.50
N ILE A 397 -12.68 18.77 36.32
CA ILE A 397 -13.58 19.67 35.60
C ILE A 397 -14.93 19.83 36.32
N PHE A 398 -15.53 18.74 36.77
CA PHE A 398 -16.85 18.77 37.36
C PHE A 398 -16.84 19.23 38.83
N ALA A 399 -15.74 19.00 39.56
CA ALA A 399 -15.56 19.54 40.91
C ALA A 399 -15.58 21.09 40.93
N GLN A 400 -15.20 21.76 39.85
CA GLN A 400 -15.28 23.22 39.75
C GLN A 400 -16.73 23.72 39.60
N TRP A 401 -17.67 22.88 39.17
CA TRP A 401 -19.09 23.24 39.02
C TRP A 401 -19.90 23.07 40.30
N ASP A 402 -19.41 22.23 41.21
CA ASP A 402 -20.04 22.01 42.51
C ASP A 402 -19.56 23.05 43.56
N ALA A 403 -18.65 23.95 43.20
CA ALA A 403 -18.06 24.96 44.07
C ALA A 403 -18.68 26.38 43.92
N ASP A 404 -19.61 26.57 42.98
CA ASP A 404 -20.44 27.78 42.78
C ASP A 404 -21.88 27.50 43.19
#